data_2f96ef7f4a468f10e9cda3b16d8e0d8b
#
_entry.id   2f96ef7f4a468f10e9cda3b16d8e0d8b
#
_cell.length_a   1.000
_cell.length_b   1.000
_cell.length_c   1.000
_cell.angle_alpha   90.00
_cell.angle_beta   90.00
_cell.angle_gamma   90.00
#
_symmetry.space_group_name_H-M   'P 1'
#
loop_
_entity.id
_entity.type
_entity.pdbx_description
1 polymer ?
#
loop_
_entity_poly.entity_id
_entity_poly.type
_entity_poly.pdbx_seq_one_letter_code
_entity_poly.pdbx_strand_id
1 'polypeptide(L)'
;MSIALARRYRPRRFADLLVQDHVATALRGAVARGRVGHGYLLTGPRGTGKTTAARILAMALNCERRDPVNPTGEPCGECPSCERVWSGSANLDVVEIDAASNRGVDDARDLRERAMYAASQEGGHKVYIVDEAHMLTREAWNALLKILEEPPPRVVFVFATTEPQKIASTAAPVLSRLQRFDFRRIGPSAIRARLREVLDRENLAAEDDALTLIARYADGGMRDALSVLDQCLSFGEGPITAAAVREVLGLIGDEQYAAVLRLVAGKDTGAVFPLVDELVNAGADLAEFMTGTAELLRALLMVQTGAAPEGLTEVMRAAIEAVREVLLPADTVRMLAMLSEAEAAIRRSASARLVVETLLLRWTLMDRVVEIEQMLKGSPQLSAISRQSPAVQPSSRPAVARPQSPTPNPQPLSLETLRAAWPDILAAAGERSRLLGQALAVTTPVAAAGGEIRLSAGGDQGMLIEGVRRQIGAVEELLSARFLEPVKVLLVVEDRPEDAPARPPKRMTSEVLRAERLERIRRMDPALDTAANELDLEIVDEG
;
A
#
# COMPACT_ATOMS: atom_id res chain seq x y z
N MET A 1 16.97 15.15 32.35
CA MET A 1 16.54 14.69 31.01
C MET A 1 15.16 15.24 30.72
N SER A 2 14.99 16.01 29.67
CA SER A 2 13.66 16.50 29.26
C SER A 2 12.84 15.32 28.73
N ILE A 3 11.56 15.23 29.12
CA ILE A 3 10.64 14.23 28.60
C ILE A 3 10.28 14.64 27.17
N ALA A 4 10.39 13.74 26.19
CA ALA A 4 10.05 13.99 24.79
C ALA A 4 8.65 14.59 24.65
N LEU A 5 8.50 15.56 23.73
CA LEU A 5 7.25 16.31 23.51
C LEU A 5 6.07 15.37 23.23
N ALA A 6 6.26 14.32 22.42
CA ALA A 6 5.24 13.32 22.14
C ALA A 6 4.70 12.60 23.37
N ARG A 7 5.48 12.50 24.45
CA ARG A 7 5.05 11.94 25.72
C ARG A 7 4.45 13.00 26.63
N ARG A 8 5.05 14.19 26.71
CA ARG A 8 4.61 15.30 27.58
C ARG A 8 3.25 15.87 27.16
N TYR A 9 3.01 16.01 25.85
CA TYR A 9 1.77 16.53 25.28
C TYR A 9 0.75 15.49 24.85
N ARG A 10 0.92 14.23 25.31
CA ARG A 10 -0.05 13.16 25.06
C ARG A 10 -1.37 13.49 25.76
N PRO A 11 -2.55 13.41 25.09
CA PRO A 11 -3.87 13.69 25.67
C PRO A 11 -4.14 12.85 26.94
N ARG A 12 -4.68 13.47 27.98
CA ARG A 12 -5.06 12.80 29.24
C ARG A 12 -6.56 12.66 29.42
N ARG A 13 -7.36 13.26 28.55
CA ARG A 13 -8.83 13.24 28.56
C ARG A 13 -9.35 12.92 27.17
N PHE A 14 -10.56 12.37 27.08
CA PHE A 14 -11.18 12.14 25.78
C PHE A 14 -11.39 13.43 24.99
N ALA A 15 -11.72 14.53 25.69
CA ALA A 15 -11.91 15.84 25.08
C ALA A 15 -10.64 16.39 24.39
N ASP A 16 -9.45 15.90 24.74
CA ASP A 16 -8.17 16.35 24.18
C ASP A 16 -7.76 15.55 22.93
N LEU A 17 -8.54 14.53 22.53
CA LEU A 17 -8.27 13.72 21.35
C LEU A 17 -8.61 14.52 20.07
N LEU A 18 -7.60 14.84 19.29
CA LEU A 18 -7.77 15.63 18.06
C LEU A 18 -8.51 14.85 16.97
N VAL A 19 -9.55 15.47 16.38
CA VAL A 19 -10.31 14.94 15.22
C VAL A 19 -11.04 13.61 15.49
N GLN A 20 -11.00 13.10 16.73
CA GLN A 20 -11.59 11.82 17.11
C GLN A 20 -12.87 11.96 17.94
N ASP A 21 -13.66 13.03 17.75
CA ASP A 21 -14.84 13.36 18.55
C ASP A 21 -15.87 12.23 18.62
N HIS A 22 -16.03 11.48 17.53
CA HIS A 22 -16.93 10.34 17.47
C HIS A 22 -16.50 9.20 18.42
N VAL A 23 -15.21 8.89 18.49
CA VAL A 23 -14.66 7.90 19.41
C VAL A 23 -14.71 8.43 20.85
N ALA A 24 -14.25 9.66 21.05
CA ALA A 24 -14.23 10.32 22.36
C ALA A 24 -15.63 10.37 22.98
N THR A 25 -16.64 10.79 22.22
CA THR A 25 -18.03 10.89 22.67
C THR A 25 -18.61 9.52 23.00
N ALA A 26 -18.35 8.51 22.18
CA ALA A 26 -18.86 7.17 22.40
C ALA A 26 -18.26 6.51 23.66
N LEU A 27 -16.93 6.54 23.81
CA LEU A 27 -16.22 5.94 24.95
C LEU A 27 -16.57 6.68 26.25
N ARG A 28 -16.52 8.02 26.25
CA ARG A 28 -16.95 8.86 27.37
C ARG A 28 -18.38 8.56 27.80
N GLY A 29 -19.28 8.48 26.82
CA GLY A 29 -20.67 8.17 27.07
C GLY A 29 -20.90 6.75 27.62
N ALA A 30 -20.12 5.76 27.20
CA ALA A 30 -20.17 4.40 27.74
C ALA A 30 -19.75 4.38 29.22
N VAL A 31 -18.66 5.07 29.57
CA VAL A 31 -18.19 5.20 30.96
C VAL A 31 -19.18 5.96 31.82
N ALA A 32 -19.72 7.11 31.33
CA ALA A 32 -20.68 7.91 32.08
C ALA A 32 -21.98 7.14 32.42
N ARG A 33 -22.45 6.31 31.48
CA ARG A 33 -23.68 5.50 31.68
C ARG A 33 -23.44 4.16 32.36
N GLY A 34 -22.19 3.81 32.69
CA GLY A 34 -21.84 2.50 33.26
C GLY A 34 -22.09 1.33 32.28
N ARG A 35 -22.15 1.60 30.98
CA ARG A 35 -22.39 0.60 29.91
C ARG A 35 -21.10 0.34 29.13
N VAL A 36 -20.08 -0.12 29.83
CA VAL A 36 -18.78 -0.41 29.25
C VAL A 36 -18.79 -1.81 28.66
N GLY A 37 -18.41 -1.93 27.40
CA GLY A 37 -18.23 -3.22 26.73
C GLY A 37 -17.01 -3.98 27.28
N HIS A 38 -17.03 -5.30 27.13
CA HIS A 38 -15.92 -6.16 27.54
C HIS A 38 -14.76 -6.15 26.54
N GLY A 39 -14.97 -5.73 25.28
CA GLY A 39 -13.96 -5.75 24.23
C GLY A 39 -14.10 -4.61 23.24
N TYR A 40 -12.99 -3.94 22.99
CA TYR A 40 -12.88 -2.83 22.05
C TYR A 40 -11.78 -3.11 21.03
N LEU A 41 -12.02 -2.74 19.77
CA LEU A 41 -11.03 -2.76 18.70
C LEU A 41 -10.85 -1.34 18.17
N LEU A 42 -9.70 -0.74 18.46
CA LEU A 42 -9.32 0.59 18.00
C LEU A 42 -8.48 0.44 16.72
N THR A 43 -9.00 0.88 15.60
CA THR A 43 -8.34 0.74 14.28
C THR A 43 -7.97 2.10 13.71
N GLY A 44 -6.95 2.17 12.85
CA GLY A 44 -6.58 3.39 12.15
C GLY A 44 -5.08 3.60 12.02
N PRO A 45 -4.64 4.65 11.32
CA PRO A 45 -3.23 4.92 11.07
C PRO A 45 -2.40 5.08 12.34
N ARG A 46 -1.08 4.92 12.19
CA ARG A 46 -0.13 5.13 13.30
C ARG A 46 -0.20 6.58 13.79
N GLY A 47 0.09 6.81 15.06
CA GLY A 47 0.18 8.16 15.63
C GLY A 47 -1.13 8.91 15.84
N THR A 48 -2.31 8.34 15.51
CA THR A 48 -3.64 8.97 15.62
C THR A 48 -4.28 8.94 17.01
N GLY A 49 -3.65 8.27 18.00
CA GLY A 49 -4.10 8.28 19.39
C GLY A 49 -4.80 7.02 19.88
N LYS A 50 -4.77 5.88 19.17
CA LYS A 50 -5.41 4.61 19.56
C LYS A 50 -5.01 4.15 20.97
N THR A 51 -3.71 3.92 21.20
CA THR A 51 -3.18 3.50 22.51
C THR A 51 -3.41 4.57 23.59
N THR A 52 -3.40 5.84 23.20
CA THR A 52 -3.75 6.96 24.08
C THR A 52 -5.20 6.86 24.56
N ALA A 53 -6.15 6.65 23.64
CA ALA A 53 -7.56 6.49 23.97
C ALA A 53 -7.80 5.24 24.83
N ALA A 54 -7.08 4.14 24.59
CA ALA A 54 -7.11 2.94 25.45
C ALA A 54 -6.68 3.27 26.90
N ARG A 55 -5.58 4.03 27.06
CA ARG A 55 -5.13 4.47 28.39
C ARG A 55 -6.12 5.43 29.05
N ILE A 56 -6.70 6.37 28.31
CA ILE A 56 -7.73 7.28 28.82
C ILE A 56 -8.96 6.48 29.30
N LEU A 57 -9.39 5.46 28.54
CA LEU A 57 -10.46 4.57 28.96
C LEU A 57 -10.12 3.84 30.26
N ALA A 58 -8.91 3.27 30.37
CA ALA A 58 -8.44 2.60 31.57
C ALA A 58 -8.38 3.55 32.78
N MET A 59 -7.92 4.79 32.56
CA MET A 59 -7.94 5.85 33.59
C MET A 59 -9.38 6.19 34.00
N ALA A 60 -10.30 6.37 33.06
CA ALA A 60 -11.69 6.73 33.36
C ALA A 60 -12.43 5.65 34.14
N LEU A 61 -12.12 4.36 33.89
CA LEU A 61 -12.69 3.22 34.57
C LEU A 61 -12.18 3.06 36.01
N ASN A 62 -10.92 3.48 36.28
CA ASN A 62 -10.22 3.29 37.55
C ASN A 62 -9.91 4.62 38.28
N CYS A 63 -10.53 5.73 37.86
CA CYS A 63 -10.30 7.04 38.46
C CYS A 63 -10.86 7.10 39.89
N GLU A 64 -10.01 7.40 40.87
CA GLU A 64 -10.38 7.52 42.29
C GLU A 64 -11.29 8.73 42.58
N ARG A 65 -11.22 9.77 41.73
CA ARG A 65 -12.03 11.00 41.82
C ARG A 65 -13.27 10.98 40.92
N ARG A 66 -13.74 9.79 40.54
CA ARG A 66 -14.95 9.65 39.73
C ARG A 66 -16.18 10.02 40.57
N ASP A 67 -16.96 10.98 40.10
CA ASP A 67 -18.24 11.33 40.71
C ASP A 67 -19.29 10.23 40.41
N PRO A 68 -19.77 9.50 41.41
CA PRO A 68 -20.79 8.46 41.21
C PRO A 68 -22.17 9.04 40.93
N VAL A 69 -22.44 10.29 41.31
CA VAL A 69 -23.77 10.92 41.22
C VAL A 69 -23.93 11.59 39.83
N ASN A 70 -22.87 12.23 39.34
CA ASN A 70 -22.89 12.90 38.04
C ASN A 70 -21.63 12.56 37.21
N PRO A 71 -21.54 11.31 36.72
CA PRO A 71 -20.36 10.85 36.03
C PRO A 71 -20.20 11.53 34.67
N THR A 72 -19.12 12.29 34.48
CA THR A 72 -18.77 12.93 33.20
C THR A 72 -18.26 11.93 32.18
N GLY A 73 -17.78 10.77 32.64
CA GLY A 73 -17.08 9.78 31.84
C GLY A 73 -15.61 10.14 31.52
N GLU A 74 -15.14 11.30 31.99
CA GLU A 74 -13.75 11.72 31.86
C GLU A 74 -12.91 11.31 33.08
N PRO A 75 -11.64 10.91 32.92
CA PRO A 75 -10.73 10.75 34.05
C PRO A 75 -10.29 12.13 34.56
N CYS A 76 -9.95 12.23 35.86
CA CYS A 76 -9.38 13.48 36.41
C CYS A 76 -7.97 13.76 35.89
N GLY A 77 -7.21 12.72 35.51
CA GLY A 77 -5.84 12.82 34.97
C GLY A 77 -4.74 13.07 36.03
N GLU A 78 -5.10 13.23 37.33
CA GLU A 78 -4.20 13.70 38.39
C GLU A 78 -4.16 12.81 39.64
N CYS A 79 -5.15 11.91 39.83
CA CYS A 79 -5.12 11.03 40.99
C CYS A 79 -4.04 9.93 40.82
N PRO A 80 -3.61 9.30 41.94
CA PRO A 80 -2.56 8.28 41.86
C PRO A 80 -2.85 7.15 40.89
N SER A 81 -4.11 6.73 40.75
CA SER A 81 -4.53 5.72 39.80
C SER A 81 -4.35 6.22 38.34
N CYS A 82 -4.81 7.43 38.01
CA CYS A 82 -4.63 8.02 36.69
C CYS A 82 -3.15 8.20 36.33
N GLU A 83 -2.32 8.67 37.28
CA GLU A 83 -0.89 8.85 37.04
C GLU A 83 -0.14 7.54 36.79
N ARG A 84 -0.46 6.48 37.57
CA ARG A 84 0.12 5.15 37.32
C ARG A 84 -0.20 4.61 35.94
N VAL A 85 -1.46 4.68 35.51
CA VAL A 85 -1.87 4.26 34.16
C VAL A 85 -1.20 5.11 33.08
N TRP A 86 -1.15 6.43 33.33
CA TRP A 86 -0.57 7.38 32.38
C TRP A 86 0.93 7.18 32.18
N SER A 87 1.69 7.03 33.26
CA SER A 87 3.14 6.83 33.21
C SER A 87 3.55 5.49 32.62
N GLY A 88 2.62 4.52 32.55
CA GLY A 88 2.92 3.12 32.21
C GLY A 88 3.70 2.41 33.32
N SER A 89 3.62 2.92 34.56
CA SER A 89 4.21 2.26 35.73
C SER A 89 3.46 0.97 36.01
N ALA A 90 4.13 0.00 36.64
CA ALA A 90 3.53 -1.27 37.00
C ALA A 90 2.16 -1.09 37.72
N ASN A 91 1.11 -1.55 37.05
CA ASN A 91 -0.25 -1.49 37.55
C ASN A 91 -0.85 -2.90 37.48
N LEU A 92 -1.39 -3.40 38.59
CA LEU A 92 -1.98 -4.73 38.63
C LEU A 92 -3.30 -4.82 37.85
N ASP A 93 -4.00 -3.69 37.71
CA ASP A 93 -5.33 -3.64 37.10
C ASP A 93 -5.32 -3.13 35.66
N VAL A 94 -4.24 -2.49 35.24
CA VAL A 94 -4.08 -2.06 33.83
C VAL A 94 -2.79 -2.62 33.28
N VAL A 95 -2.91 -3.58 32.39
CA VAL A 95 -1.79 -4.30 31.76
C VAL A 95 -1.73 -3.89 30.28
N GLU A 96 -0.62 -3.29 29.89
CA GLU A 96 -0.36 -2.94 28.49
C GLU A 96 0.67 -3.92 27.91
N ILE A 97 0.33 -4.52 26.80
CA ILE A 97 1.11 -5.54 26.09
C ILE A 97 1.31 -5.09 24.66
N ASP A 98 2.55 -5.06 24.22
CA ASP A 98 2.89 -4.91 22.80
C ASP A 98 2.89 -6.29 22.14
N ALA A 99 1.95 -6.52 21.23
CA ALA A 99 1.84 -7.78 20.51
C ALA A 99 2.99 -8.03 19.52
N ALA A 100 3.79 -7.01 19.17
CA ALA A 100 4.99 -7.23 18.38
C ALA A 100 6.04 -8.04 19.12
N SER A 101 6.14 -7.83 20.45
CA SER A 101 7.04 -8.53 21.36
C SER A 101 6.41 -9.77 22.00
N ASN A 102 5.07 -9.79 22.20
CA ASN A 102 4.31 -10.83 22.92
C ASN A 102 3.20 -11.40 22.01
N ARG A 103 3.59 -12.07 20.92
CA ARG A 103 2.66 -12.55 19.88
C ARG A 103 2.27 -14.01 19.99
N GLY A 104 2.87 -14.73 20.94
CA GLY A 104 2.75 -16.17 21.07
C GLY A 104 1.45 -16.65 21.73
N VAL A 105 1.16 -17.93 21.56
CA VAL A 105 0.01 -18.59 22.20
C VAL A 105 0.17 -18.65 23.71
N ASP A 106 1.38 -18.77 24.22
CA ASP A 106 1.64 -18.85 25.67
C ASP A 106 1.44 -17.49 26.34
N ASP A 107 1.86 -16.39 25.68
CA ASP A 107 1.56 -15.02 26.14
C ASP A 107 0.04 -14.78 26.25
N ALA A 108 -0.71 -15.27 25.25
CA ALA A 108 -2.17 -15.16 25.25
C ALA A 108 -2.84 -16.03 26.33
N ARG A 109 -2.28 -17.20 26.63
CA ARG A 109 -2.76 -18.06 27.74
C ARG A 109 -2.50 -17.42 29.08
N ASP A 110 -1.31 -16.88 29.31
CA ASP A 110 -0.95 -16.16 30.52
C ASP A 110 -1.87 -14.95 30.74
N LEU A 111 -2.15 -14.20 29.67
CA LEU A 111 -3.07 -13.08 29.71
C LEU A 111 -4.49 -13.54 30.10
N ARG A 112 -4.97 -14.63 29.50
CA ARG A 112 -6.27 -15.22 29.84
C ARG A 112 -6.35 -15.66 31.31
N GLU A 113 -5.32 -16.33 31.82
CA GLU A 113 -5.27 -16.77 33.22
C GLU A 113 -5.27 -15.60 34.19
N ARG A 114 -4.45 -14.57 33.93
CA ARG A 114 -4.42 -13.34 34.72
C ARG A 114 -5.75 -12.58 34.70
N ALA A 115 -6.50 -12.66 33.59
CA ALA A 115 -7.80 -11.99 33.46
C ALA A 115 -8.90 -12.64 34.32
N MET A 116 -8.71 -13.88 34.78
CA MET A 116 -9.66 -14.54 35.69
C MET A 116 -9.61 -14.01 37.12
N TYR A 117 -8.55 -13.29 37.51
CA TYR A 117 -8.45 -12.69 38.85
C TYR A 117 -9.19 -11.34 38.89
N ALA A 118 -9.84 -11.04 40.00
CA ALA A 118 -10.53 -9.77 40.22
C ALA A 118 -9.57 -8.57 40.21
N ALA A 119 -10.10 -7.36 39.96
CA ALA A 119 -9.35 -6.12 40.12
C ALA A 119 -8.91 -5.94 41.59
N SER A 120 -7.74 -5.30 41.80
CA SER A 120 -7.17 -5.06 43.12
C SER A 120 -7.95 -4.02 43.92
N GLN A 121 -8.63 -3.09 43.25
CA GLN A 121 -9.49 -2.09 43.84
C GLN A 121 -10.95 -2.54 43.85
N GLU A 122 -11.65 -2.40 44.95
CA GLU A 122 -13.07 -2.66 45.03
C GLU A 122 -13.83 -1.71 44.09
N GLY A 123 -14.63 -2.28 43.20
CA GLY A 123 -15.35 -1.48 42.19
C GLY A 123 -14.52 -1.12 40.97
N GLY A 124 -13.23 -1.40 40.94
CA GLY A 124 -12.33 -1.16 39.77
C GLY A 124 -12.55 -2.12 38.61
N HIS A 125 -11.93 -1.81 37.50
CA HIS A 125 -11.91 -2.64 36.27
C HIS A 125 -10.49 -3.12 35.98
N LYS A 126 -10.39 -4.35 35.54
CA LYS A 126 -9.15 -4.88 34.99
C LYS A 126 -9.11 -4.62 33.50
N VAL A 127 -8.12 -3.88 33.03
CA VAL A 127 -8.05 -3.45 31.62
C VAL A 127 -6.79 -4.01 30.98
N TYR A 128 -6.95 -4.74 29.90
CA TYR A 128 -5.87 -5.25 29.07
C TYR A 128 -5.80 -4.46 27.77
N ILE A 129 -4.70 -3.73 27.57
CA ILE A 129 -4.42 -2.98 26.35
C ILE A 129 -3.42 -3.80 25.53
N VAL A 130 -3.84 -4.27 24.39
CA VAL A 130 -2.99 -5.03 23.44
C VAL A 130 -2.72 -4.13 22.24
N ASP A 131 -1.53 -3.55 22.19
CA ASP A 131 -1.11 -2.71 21.06
C ASP A 131 -0.56 -3.56 19.92
N GLU A 132 -0.67 -3.05 18.71
CA GLU A 132 -0.34 -3.74 17.44
C GLU A 132 -0.92 -5.17 17.36
N ALA A 133 -2.16 -5.32 17.76
CA ALA A 133 -2.86 -6.61 17.92
C ALA A 133 -2.86 -7.47 16.64
N HIS A 134 -2.65 -6.88 15.44
CA HIS A 134 -2.50 -7.63 14.19
C HIS A 134 -1.24 -8.50 14.14
N MET A 135 -0.31 -8.33 15.09
CA MET A 135 0.89 -9.15 15.22
C MET A 135 0.66 -10.45 16.00
N LEU A 136 -0.50 -10.60 16.68
CA LEU A 136 -0.85 -11.84 17.37
C LEU A 136 -1.02 -12.98 16.35
N THR A 137 -0.48 -14.16 16.72
CA THR A 137 -0.66 -15.37 15.91
C THR A 137 -2.11 -15.85 15.93
N ARG A 138 -2.48 -16.68 14.97
CA ARG A 138 -3.82 -17.29 14.92
C ARG A 138 -4.13 -18.11 16.17
N GLU A 139 -3.13 -18.81 16.70
CA GLU A 139 -3.22 -19.61 17.90
C GLU A 139 -3.44 -18.73 19.14
N ALA A 140 -2.76 -17.57 19.21
CA ALA A 140 -2.96 -16.58 20.27
C ALA A 140 -4.40 -16.03 20.25
N TRP A 141 -4.91 -15.66 19.09
CA TRP A 141 -6.31 -15.24 18.94
C TRP A 141 -7.29 -16.33 19.36
N ASN A 142 -7.05 -17.59 19.00
CA ASN A 142 -7.89 -18.70 19.41
C ASN A 142 -7.89 -18.92 20.92
N ALA A 143 -6.74 -18.70 21.60
CA ALA A 143 -6.66 -18.78 23.05
C ALA A 143 -7.50 -17.71 23.76
N LEU A 144 -7.65 -16.51 23.11
CA LEU A 144 -8.44 -15.40 23.65
C LEU A 144 -9.94 -15.52 23.33
N LEU A 145 -10.37 -16.32 22.33
CA LEU A 145 -11.77 -16.43 21.95
C LEU A 145 -12.69 -16.76 23.12
N LYS A 146 -12.31 -17.74 23.94
CA LYS A 146 -13.15 -18.21 25.06
C LYS A 146 -13.40 -17.10 26.10
N ILE A 147 -12.41 -16.28 26.42
CA ILE A 147 -12.56 -15.19 27.38
C ILE A 147 -13.30 -13.97 26.79
N LEU A 148 -13.25 -13.82 25.46
CA LEU A 148 -14.04 -12.80 24.77
C LEU A 148 -15.51 -13.20 24.57
N GLU A 149 -15.82 -14.52 24.61
CA GLU A 149 -17.19 -15.03 24.59
C GLU A 149 -17.85 -14.92 25.96
N GLU A 150 -17.12 -15.31 27.00
CA GLU A 150 -17.58 -15.32 28.39
C GLU A 150 -16.62 -14.49 29.26
N PRO A 151 -16.67 -13.15 29.14
CA PRO A 151 -15.73 -12.28 29.85
C PRO A 151 -16.04 -12.26 31.35
N PRO A 152 -15.00 -12.32 32.19
CA PRO A 152 -15.18 -12.13 33.63
C PRO A 152 -15.75 -10.73 33.95
N PRO A 153 -16.49 -10.56 35.02
CA PRO A 153 -17.08 -9.27 35.35
C PRO A 153 -15.99 -8.20 35.56
N ARG A 154 -16.21 -7.00 35.00
CA ARG A 154 -15.31 -5.84 35.07
C ARG A 154 -13.93 -6.06 34.46
N VAL A 155 -13.80 -7.00 33.54
CA VAL A 155 -12.62 -7.15 32.68
C VAL A 155 -12.89 -6.53 31.31
N VAL A 156 -11.97 -5.70 30.84
CA VAL A 156 -12.08 -4.99 29.56
C VAL A 156 -10.83 -5.24 28.75
N PHE A 157 -11.01 -5.71 27.53
CA PHE A 157 -9.94 -5.87 26.54
C PHE A 157 -9.99 -4.72 25.54
N VAL A 158 -8.85 -4.09 25.27
CA VAL A 158 -8.73 -3.02 24.26
C VAL A 158 -7.61 -3.39 23.30
N PHE A 159 -7.97 -3.79 22.12
CA PHE A 159 -7.04 -4.09 21.03
C PHE A 159 -6.83 -2.86 20.17
N ALA A 160 -5.58 -2.46 19.94
CA ALA A 160 -5.22 -1.39 19.02
C ALA A 160 -4.48 -1.98 17.81
N THR A 161 -4.81 -1.52 16.60
CA THR A 161 -4.17 -2.02 15.38
C THR A 161 -4.11 -0.95 14.29
N THR A 162 -3.05 -1.01 13.50
CA THR A 162 -2.93 -0.27 12.24
C THR A 162 -3.48 -1.05 11.04
N GLU A 163 -3.59 -2.39 11.15
CA GLU A 163 -3.96 -3.29 10.07
C GLU A 163 -5.16 -4.19 10.42
N PRO A 164 -6.39 -3.64 10.45
CA PRO A 164 -7.59 -4.41 10.79
C PRO A 164 -7.87 -5.57 9.80
N GLN A 165 -7.42 -5.44 8.54
CA GLN A 165 -7.55 -6.47 7.53
C GLN A 165 -6.81 -7.77 7.90
N LYS A 166 -5.62 -7.66 8.52
CA LYS A 166 -4.88 -8.83 9.00
C LYS A 166 -5.65 -9.58 10.08
N ILE A 167 -6.30 -8.87 11.00
CA ILE A 167 -7.14 -9.51 12.02
C ILE A 167 -8.35 -10.17 11.36
N ALA A 168 -8.98 -9.51 10.39
CA ALA A 168 -10.13 -10.07 9.67
C ALA A 168 -9.79 -11.37 8.95
N SER A 169 -8.59 -11.49 8.37
CA SER A 169 -8.13 -12.71 7.70
C SER A 169 -7.69 -13.81 8.66
N THR A 170 -7.15 -13.44 9.83
CA THR A 170 -6.55 -14.40 10.78
C THR A 170 -7.54 -14.88 11.83
N ALA A 171 -8.42 -13.98 12.32
CA ALA A 171 -9.27 -14.18 13.48
C ALA A 171 -10.66 -13.53 13.32
N ALA A 172 -11.33 -13.75 12.18
CA ALA A 172 -12.67 -13.20 11.91
C ALA A 172 -13.69 -13.39 13.05
N PRO A 173 -13.77 -14.53 13.77
CA PRO A 173 -14.70 -14.71 14.87
C PRO A 173 -14.51 -13.73 16.03
N VAL A 174 -13.31 -13.18 16.25
CA VAL A 174 -13.05 -12.20 17.30
C VAL A 174 -13.75 -10.86 17.01
N LEU A 175 -13.81 -10.46 15.75
CA LEU A 175 -14.38 -9.18 15.34
C LEU A 175 -15.86 -9.03 15.72
N SER A 176 -16.63 -10.12 15.71
CA SER A 176 -18.05 -10.12 16.08
C SER A 176 -18.28 -9.85 17.59
N ARG A 177 -17.22 -9.98 18.42
CA ARG A 177 -17.26 -9.84 19.88
C ARG A 177 -16.67 -8.53 20.37
N LEU A 178 -16.10 -7.74 19.47
CA LEU A 178 -15.44 -6.47 19.76
C LEU A 178 -16.23 -5.29 19.22
N GLN A 179 -16.32 -4.23 20.00
CA GLN A 179 -16.83 -2.94 19.53
C GLN A 179 -15.72 -2.21 18.77
N ARG A 180 -15.89 -2.01 17.46
CA ARG A 180 -14.90 -1.38 16.61
C ARG A 180 -15.04 0.13 16.60
N PHE A 181 -13.91 0.83 16.71
CA PHE A 181 -13.76 2.28 16.59
C PHE A 181 -12.64 2.62 15.62
N ASP A 182 -13.00 3.36 14.56
CA ASP A 182 -12.07 3.72 13.50
C ASP A 182 -11.52 5.13 13.75
N PHE A 183 -10.22 5.23 14.00
CA PHE A 183 -9.50 6.49 14.14
C PHE A 183 -9.16 7.06 12.77
N ARG A 184 -9.42 8.33 12.59
CA ARG A 184 -9.17 9.05 11.35
C ARG A 184 -7.78 9.68 11.35
N ARG A 185 -7.20 9.87 10.15
CA ARG A 185 -6.01 10.70 9.99
C ARG A 185 -6.31 12.13 10.46
N ILE A 186 -5.33 12.75 11.09
CA ILE A 186 -5.43 14.14 11.51
C ILE A 186 -4.97 15.00 10.33
N GLY A 187 -5.82 15.91 9.86
CA GLY A 187 -5.47 16.79 8.74
C GLY A 187 -4.27 17.70 9.04
N PRO A 188 -3.49 18.09 8.02
CA PRO A 188 -2.30 18.94 8.19
C PRO A 188 -2.59 20.25 8.91
N SER A 189 -3.75 20.86 8.67
CA SER A 189 -4.19 22.10 9.35
C SER A 189 -4.35 21.91 10.86
N ALA A 190 -4.95 20.78 11.29
CA ALA A 190 -5.14 20.46 12.70
C ALA A 190 -3.80 20.11 13.39
N ILE A 191 -2.90 19.39 12.70
CA ILE A 191 -1.54 19.11 13.20
C ILE A 191 -0.79 20.41 13.40
N ARG A 192 -0.77 21.29 12.39
CA ARG A 192 -0.10 22.58 12.46
C ARG A 192 -0.61 23.44 13.62
N ALA A 193 -1.93 23.52 13.80
CA ALA A 193 -2.54 24.25 14.91
C ALA A 193 -2.07 23.69 16.26
N ARG A 194 -2.01 22.36 16.41
CA ARG A 194 -1.54 21.74 17.66
C ARG A 194 -0.05 21.94 17.89
N LEU A 195 0.78 21.86 16.85
CA LEU A 195 2.22 22.16 16.97
C LEU A 195 2.44 23.61 17.41
N ARG A 196 1.68 24.57 16.86
CA ARG A 196 1.72 25.99 17.30
C ARG A 196 1.38 26.12 18.78
N GLU A 197 0.29 25.50 19.23
CA GLU A 197 -0.10 25.50 20.64
C GLU A 197 0.99 24.94 21.56
N VAL A 198 1.68 23.87 21.13
CA VAL A 198 2.79 23.26 21.89
C VAL A 198 3.97 24.23 21.95
N LEU A 199 4.34 24.87 20.85
CA LEU A 199 5.44 25.84 20.80
C LEU A 199 5.15 27.08 21.67
N ASP A 200 3.91 27.58 21.65
CA ASP A 200 3.49 28.70 22.48
C ASP A 200 3.64 28.37 23.98
N ARG A 201 3.30 27.13 24.39
CA ARG A 201 3.48 26.66 25.77
C ARG A 201 4.94 26.46 26.18
N GLU A 202 5.81 26.14 25.23
CA GLU A 202 7.26 26.01 25.43
C GLU A 202 8.01 27.34 25.25
N ASN A 203 7.31 28.42 24.88
CA ASN A 203 7.88 29.72 24.53
C ASN A 203 8.93 29.65 23.40
N LEU A 204 8.63 28.83 22.37
CA LEU A 204 9.49 28.62 21.21
C LEU A 204 8.86 29.17 19.95
N ALA A 205 9.70 29.66 19.01
CA ALA A 205 9.25 30.19 17.74
C ALA A 205 9.52 29.20 16.59
N ALA A 206 8.61 29.19 15.61
CA ALA A 206 8.78 28.45 14.37
C ALA A 206 8.10 29.17 13.20
N GLU A 207 8.64 29.02 12.01
CA GLU A 207 8.04 29.47 10.76
C GLU A 207 6.80 28.64 10.42
N ASP A 208 5.80 29.25 9.77
CA ASP A 208 4.59 28.54 9.34
C ASP A 208 4.88 27.43 8.30
N ASP A 209 5.85 27.67 7.42
CA ASP A 209 6.31 26.67 6.46
C ASP A 209 7.01 25.49 7.13
N ALA A 210 7.79 25.72 8.19
CA ALA A 210 8.38 24.66 9.00
C ALA A 210 7.30 23.74 9.59
N LEU A 211 6.27 24.33 10.20
CA LEU A 211 5.15 23.57 10.76
C LEU A 211 4.33 22.84 9.68
N THR A 212 4.23 23.44 8.50
CA THR A 212 3.55 22.84 7.35
C THR A 212 4.32 21.60 6.86
N LEU A 213 5.66 21.66 6.77
CA LEU A 213 6.51 20.53 6.40
C LEU A 213 6.41 19.39 7.43
N ILE A 214 6.49 19.70 8.72
CA ILE A 214 6.33 18.72 9.79
C ILE A 214 4.96 18.06 9.72
N ALA A 215 3.88 18.83 9.50
CA ALA A 215 2.52 18.28 9.41
C ALA A 215 2.31 17.38 8.19
N ARG A 216 2.94 17.68 7.06
CA ARG A 216 2.95 16.82 5.87
C ARG A 216 3.71 15.52 6.12
N TYR A 217 4.93 15.63 6.61
CA TYR A 217 5.78 14.47 6.90
C TYR A 217 5.12 13.48 7.87
N ALA A 218 4.41 13.99 8.87
CA ALA A 218 3.73 13.18 9.88
C ALA A 218 2.54 12.35 9.34
N ASP A 219 2.11 12.56 8.10
CA ASP A 219 1.05 11.80 7.40
C ASP A 219 -0.19 11.49 8.27
N GLY A 220 -0.63 12.48 9.03
CA GLY A 220 -1.80 12.37 9.90
C GLY A 220 -1.54 11.77 11.28
N GLY A 221 -0.28 11.52 11.67
CA GLY A 221 0.15 11.04 12.97
C GLY A 221 0.63 12.15 13.90
N MET A 222 -0.13 12.53 14.93
CA MET A 222 0.29 13.57 15.88
C MET A 222 1.54 13.20 16.68
N ARG A 223 1.73 11.90 16.99
CA ARG A 223 2.93 11.42 17.68
C ARG A 223 4.18 11.65 16.85
N ASP A 224 4.09 11.34 15.56
CA ASP A 224 5.22 11.49 14.63
C ASP A 224 5.52 12.96 14.39
N ALA A 225 4.50 13.83 14.27
CA ALA A 225 4.67 15.28 14.18
C ALA A 225 5.41 15.87 15.41
N LEU A 226 5.02 15.48 16.62
CA LEU A 226 5.68 15.92 17.85
C LEU A 226 7.10 15.36 18.00
N SER A 227 7.35 14.15 17.50
CA SER A 227 8.71 13.57 17.51
C SER A 227 9.65 14.30 16.57
N VAL A 228 9.18 14.67 15.38
CA VAL A 228 9.93 15.50 14.43
C VAL A 228 10.19 16.90 15.00
N LEU A 229 9.18 17.51 15.62
CA LEU A 229 9.34 18.81 16.29
C LEU A 229 10.44 18.75 17.37
N ASP A 230 10.45 17.69 18.18
CA ASP A 230 11.44 17.45 19.24
C ASP A 230 12.86 17.27 18.66
N GLN A 231 12.99 16.60 17.51
CA GLN A 231 14.24 16.48 16.79
C GLN A 231 14.74 17.84 16.28
N CYS A 232 13.86 18.63 15.66
CA CYS A 232 14.22 19.98 15.19
C CYS A 232 14.68 20.90 16.33
N LEU A 233 14.04 20.81 17.49
CA LEU A 233 14.44 21.55 18.70
C LEU A 233 15.81 21.14 19.24
N SER A 234 16.21 19.90 19.00
CA SER A 234 17.51 19.39 19.44
C SER A 234 18.64 19.71 18.45
N PHE A 235 18.30 20.10 17.23
CA PHE A 235 19.26 20.29 16.13
C PHE A 235 19.94 21.67 16.15
N GLY A 236 19.27 22.73 16.65
CA GLY A 236 19.84 24.06 16.65
C GLY A 236 19.24 24.99 17.71
N GLU A 237 19.92 26.10 17.97
CA GLU A 237 19.45 27.19 18.81
C GLU A 237 18.72 28.24 17.95
N GLY A 238 17.50 28.61 18.33
CA GLY A 238 16.72 29.66 17.64
C GLY A 238 15.37 29.17 17.12
N PRO A 239 14.70 30.00 16.27
CA PRO A 239 13.41 29.64 15.69
C PRO A 239 13.56 28.44 14.72
N ILE A 240 12.58 27.54 14.71
CA ILE A 240 12.55 26.41 13.79
C ILE A 240 12.22 26.94 12.39
N THR A 241 13.17 26.82 11.47
CA THR A 241 13.00 27.23 10.07
C THR A 241 12.64 26.05 9.18
N ALA A 242 12.03 26.32 8.02
CA ALA A 242 11.74 25.30 7.01
C ALA A 242 13.03 24.61 6.52
N ALA A 243 14.15 25.33 6.46
CA ALA A 243 15.46 24.79 6.09
C ALA A 243 15.96 23.75 7.13
N ALA A 244 15.87 24.08 8.43
CA ALA A 244 16.27 23.17 9.50
C ALA A 244 15.41 21.89 9.49
N VAL A 245 14.11 21.98 9.25
CA VAL A 245 13.23 20.81 9.13
C VAL A 245 13.65 19.90 7.97
N ARG A 246 13.95 20.49 6.81
CA ARG A 246 14.42 19.70 5.64
C ARG A 246 15.74 18.98 5.94
N GLU A 247 16.67 19.67 6.60
CA GLU A 247 17.98 19.11 6.96
C GLU A 247 17.84 17.96 7.97
N VAL A 248 17.04 18.15 9.02
CA VAL A 248 16.78 17.11 10.05
C VAL A 248 16.12 15.86 9.46
N LEU A 249 15.21 16.04 8.52
CA LEU A 249 14.44 14.95 7.91
C LEU A 249 15.09 14.40 6.63
N GLY A 250 16.15 15.03 6.12
CA GLY A 250 16.74 14.68 4.83
C GLY A 250 15.78 14.91 3.65
N LEU A 251 14.83 15.86 3.80
CA LEU A 251 13.81 16.07 2.78
C LEU A 251 14.37 16.84 1.58
N ILE A 252 13.88 16.47 0.43
CA ILE A 252 14.13 17.16 -0.83
C ILE A 252 13.49 18.54 -0.78
N GLY A 253 14.21 19.56 -1.23
CA GLY A 253 13.72 20.95 -1.24
C GLY A 253 12.52 21.12 -2.19
N ASP A 254 11.63 22.04 -1.82
CA ASP A 254 10.48 22.37 -2.68
C ASP A 254 10.92 22.98 -4.01
N GLU A 255 12.12 23.56 -4.06
CA GLU A 255 12.76 24.11 -5.25
C GLU A 255 13.00 23.05 -6.33
N GLN A 256 13.42 21.82 -5.93
CA GLN A 256 13.62 20.68 -6.84
C GLN A 256 12.28 20.20 -7.40
N TYR A 257 11.23 20.13 -6.59
CA TYR A 257 9.89 19.83 -7.06
C TYR A 257 9.33 20.92 -7.99
N ALA A 258 9.54 22.19 -7.67
CA ALA A 258 9.18 23.31 -8.54
C ALA A 258 9.95 23.28 -9.86
N ALA A 259 11.22 22.82 -9.85
CA ALA A 259 12.02 22.63 -11.05
C ALA A 259 11.41 21.54 -11.96
N VAL A 260 10.89 20.42 -11.41
CA VAL A 260 10.18 19.40 -12.20
C VAL A 260 9.00 20.01 -12.96
N LEU A 261 8.15 20.78 -12.30
CA LEU A 261 7.01 21.42 -12.99
C LEU A 261 7.48 22.36 -14.11
N ARG A 262 8.52 23.17 -13.85
CA ARG A 262 9.06 24.10 -14.85
C ARG A 262 9.64 23.40 -16.06
N LEU A 263 10.45 22.34 -15.85
CA LEU A 263 11.05 21.61 -16.97
C LEU A 263 10.00 20.87 -17.81
N VAL A 264 8.96 20.32 -17.19
CA VAL A 264 7.86 19.65 -17.89
C VAL A 264 7.02 20.66 -18.67
N ALA A 265 6.63 21.76 -18.04
CA ALA A 265 5.85 22.83 -18.69
C ALA A 265 6.62 23.47 -19.87
N GLY A 266 7.94 23.65 -19.71
CA GLY A 266 8.85 24.21 -20.71
C GLY A 266 9.32 23.18 -21.77
N LYS A 267 9.02 21.89 -21.61
CA LYS A 267 9.54 20.79 -22.45
C LYS A 267 11.08 20.75 -22.51
N ASP A 268 11.75 21.13 -21.42
CA ASP A 268 13.20 21.18 -21.35
C ASP A 268 13.79 19.80 -21.00
N THR A 269 14.05 19.00 -22.02
CA THR A 269 14.66 17.67 -21.88
C THR A 269 16.10 17.72 -21.38
N GLY A 270 16.83 18.81 -21.69
CA GLY A 270 18.22 18.99 -21.28
C GLY A 270 18.40 19.21 -19.79
N ALA A 271 17.42 19.86 -19.13
CA ALA A 271 17.44 20.13 -17.70
C ALA A 271 17.16 18.90 -16.82
N VAL A 272 16.71 17.79 -17.39
CA VAL A 272 16.40 16.55 -16.64
C VAL A 272 17.66 15.97 -15.98
N PHE A 273 18.75 15.83 -16.74
CA PHE A 273 19.97 15.21 -16.24
C PHE A 273 20.63 16.03 -15.11
N PRO A 274 20.84 17.36 -15.24
CA PRO A 274 21.37 18.16 -14.16
C PRO A 274 20.51 18.11 -12.89
N LEU A 275 19.18 18.13 -13.00
CA LEU A 275 18.28 18.02 -11.86
C LEU A 275 18.46 16.68 -11.11
N VAL A 276 18.53 15.57 -11.85
CA VAL A 276 18.72 14.26 -11.22
C VAL A 276 20.12 14.13 -10.64
N ASP A 277 21.14 14.69 -11.28
CA ASP A 277 22.50 14.75 -10.75
C ASP A 277 22.57 15.52 -9.44
N GLU A 278 21.89 16.66 -9.35
CA GLU A 278 21.80 17.46 -8.12
C GLU A 278 21.18 16.65 -6.97
N LEU A 279 20.05 15.96 -7.23
CA LEU A 279 19.39 15.11 -6.25
C LEU A 279 20.30 13.97 -5.76
N VAL A 280 20.95 13.26 -6.68
CA VAL A 280 21.85 12.14 -6.35
C VAL A 280 23.07 12.62 -5.58
N ASN A 281 23.68 13.75 -5.98
CA ASN A 281 24.85 14.32 -5.31
C ASN A 281 24.49 14.87 -3.92
N ALA A 282 23.25 15.33 -3.71
CA ALA A 282 22.75 15.71 -2.39
C ALA A 282 22.40 14.50 -1.51
N GLY A 283 22.50 13.26 -2.03
CA GLY A 283 22.16 12.05 -1.29
C GLY A 283 20.66 11.83 -1.10
N ALA A 284 19.81 12.46 -1.92
CA ALA A 284 18.37 12.35 -1.82
C ALA A 284 17.88 10.93 -2.16
N ASP A 285 16.88 10.44 -1.42
CA ASP A 285 16.19 9.20 -1.76
C ASP A 285 15.27 9.43 -2.97
N LEU A 286 15.61 8.81 -4.10
CA LEU A 286 14.84 8.93 -5.33
C LEU A 286 13.43 8.32 -5.25
N ALA A 287 13.19 7.36 -4.36
CA ALA A 287 11.84 6.84 -4.12
C ALA A 287 10.98 7.86 -3.37
N GLU A 288 11.57 8.55 -2.39
CA GLU A 288 10.91 9.67 -1.71
C GLU A 288 10.65 10.84 -2.66
N PHE A 289 11.62 11.17 -3.55
CA PHE A 289 11.43 12.16 -4.61
C PHE A 289 10.22 11.84 -5.49
N MET A 290 10.03 10.59 -5.87
CA MET A 290 8.87 10.16 -6.66
C MET A 290 7.57 10.34 -5.89
N THR A 291 7.56 9.97 -4.61
CA THR A 291 6.39 10.13 -3.74
C THR A 291 6.00 11.61 -3.60
N GLY A 292 6.97 12.48 -3.32
CA GLY A 292 6.73 13.93 -3.25
C GLY A 292 6.28 14.53 -4.58
N THR A 293 6.82 14.03 -5.70
CA THR A 293 6.39 14.44 -7.04
C THR A 293 4.95 14.01 -7.33
N ALA A 294 4.52 12.82 -6.86
CA ALA A 294 3.13 12.38 -6.96
C ALA A 294 2.18 13.30 -6.19
N GLU A 295 2.57 13.70 -4.97
CA GLU A 295 1.79 14.64 -4.17
C GLU A 295 1.68 16.02 -4.84
N LEU A 296 2.78 16.52 -5.43
CA LEU A 296 2.79 17.77 -6.17
C LEU A 296 1.85 17.73 -7.38
N LEU A 297 1.90 16.66 -8.19
CA LEU A 297 1.01 16.49 -9.35
C LEU A 297 -0.46 16.33 -8.92
N ARG A 298 -0.70 15.63 -7.82
CA ARG A 298 -2.05 15.53 -7.24
C ARG A 298 -2.56 16.90 -6.80
N ALA A 299 -1.72 17.70 -6.15
CA ALA A 299 -2.08 19.05 -5.74
C ALA A 299 -2.35 19.96 -6.96
N LEU A 300 -1.53 19.86 -8.03
CA LEU A 300 -1.78 20.56 -9.29
C LEU A 300 -3.15 20.17 -9.87
N LEU A 301 -3.47 18.87 -9.93
CA LEU A 301 -4.75 18.38 -10.44
C LEU A 301 -5.94 18.90 -9.60
N MET A 302 -5.79 18.97 -8.27
CA MET A 302 -6.81 19.53 -7.38
C MET A 302 -7.06 21.01 -7.71
N VAL A 303 -6.02 21.82 -7.87
CA VAL A 303 -6.15 23.25 -8.26
C VAL A 303 -6.80 23.37 -9.63
N GLN A 304 -6.40 22.56 -10.62
CA GLN A 304 -6.98 22.54 -11.96
C GLN A 304 -8.46 22.18 -11.98
N THR A 305 -8.93 21.38 -11.01
CA THR A 305 -10.34 20.96 -10.87
C THR A 305 -11.15 21.85 -9.91
N GLY A 306 -10.54 22.92 -9.37
CA GLY A 306 -11.18 23.88 -8.49
C GLY A 306 -11.22 23.47 -7.01
N ALA A 307 -10.45 22.45 -6.60
CA ALA A 307 -10.28 22.07 -5.21
C ALA A 307 -9.06 22.78 -4.60
N ALA A 308 -9.10 23.05 -3.28
CA ALA A 308 -7.99 23.65 -2.56
C ALA A 308 -7.16 22.55 -1.85
N PRO A 309 -5.90 22.31 -2.26
CA PRO A 309 -5.02 21.38 -1.56
C PRO A 309 -4.55 22.00 -0.23
N GLU A 310 -4.55 21.18 0.83
CA GLU A 310 -3.98 21.54 2.13
C GLU A 310 -2.49 21.17 2.21
N GLY A 311 -1.72 21.88 3.05
CA GLY A 311 -0.33 21.52 3.37
C GLY A 311 0.69 21.87 2.29
N LEU A 312 0.39 22.80 1.39
CA LEU A 312 1.38 23.35 0.45
C LEU A 312 2.18 24.47 1.09
N THR A 313 3.49 24.46 0.86
CA THR A 313 4.36 25.61 1.14
C THR A 313 4.14 26.71 0.10
N GLU A 314 4.62 27.91 0.40
CA GLU A 314 4.48 29.05 -0.51
C GLU A 314 5.19 28.80 -1.86
N VAL A 315 6.38 28.17 -1.83
CA VAL A 315 7.15 27.80 -3.03
C VAL A 315 6.35 26.84 -3.92
N MET A 316 5.78 25.78 -3.35
CA MET A 316 4.98 24.82 -4.10
C MET A 316 3.71 25.45 -4.66
N ARG A 317 3.05 26.32 -3.88
CA ARG A 317 1.85 27.03 -4.35
C ARG A 317 2.16 27.93 -5.54
N ALA A 318 3.23 28.70 -5.47
CA ALA A 318 3.67 29.56 -6.57
C ALA A 318 4.03 28.75 -7.82
N ALA A 319 4.71 27.62 -7.65
CA ALA A 319 5.07 26.73 -8.75
C ALA A 319 3.83 26.12 -9.45
N ILE A 320 2.84 25.68 -8.69
CA ILE A 320 1.57 25.14 -9.22
C ILE A 320 0.82 26.24 -10.00
N GLU A 321 0.70 27.43 -9.43
CA GLU A 321 -0.01 28.54 -10.05
C GLU A 321 0.63 28.96 -11.38
N ALA A 322 1.96 28.91 -11.47
CA ALA A 322 2.69 29.24 -12.69
C ALA A 322 2.44 28.26 -13.85
N VAL A 323 2.08 27.01 -13.56
CA VAL A 323 1.95 25.95 -14.60
C VAL A 323 0.52 25.45 -14.81
N ARG A 324 -0.44 25.81 -13.94
CA ARG A 324 -1.81 25.26 -13.94
C ARG A 324 -2.55 25.45 -15.27
N GLU A 325 -2.25 26.51 -16.03
CA GLU A 325 -2.86 26.79 -17.33
C GLU A 325 -2.05 26.22 -18.49
N VAL A 326 -0.76 25.95 -18.27
CA VAL A 326 0.15 25.38 -19.27
C VAL A 326 0.01 23.88 -19.37
N LEU A 327 -0.09 23.18 -18.23
CA LEU A 327 -0.33 21.76 -18.16
C LEU A 327 -1.84 21.51 -18.05
N LEU A 328 -2.40 20.73 -18.98
CA LEU A 328 -3.82 20.39 -18.95
C LEU A 328 -4.10 19.31 -17.90
N PRO A 329 -5.31 19.24 -17.32
CA PRO A 329 -5.69 18.18 -16.37
C PRO A 329 -5.47 16.76 -16.93
N ALA A 330 -5.74 16.56 -18.23
CA ALA A 330 -5.52 15.29 -18.90
C ALA A 330 -4.02 14.88 -18.91
N ASP A 331 -3.13 15.86 -19.11
CA ASP A 331 -1.68 15.61 -19.08
C ASP A 331 -1.22 15.30 -17.65
N THR A 332 -1.74 16.00 -16.65
CA THR A 332 -1.45 15.73 -15.24
C THR A 332 -1.87 14.31 -14.85
N VAL A 333 -3.05 13.85 -15.27
CA VAL A 333 -3.51 12.46 -15.05
C VAL A 333 -2.60 11.44 -15.72
N ARG A 334 -2.15 11.70 -16.97
CA ARG A 334 -1.20 10.82 -17.68
C ARG A 334 0.15 10.75 -16.96
N MET A 335 0.64 11.89 -16.44
CA MET A 335 1.87 11.95 -15.66
C MET A 335 1.76 11.11 -14.38
N LEU A 336 0.65 11.22 -13.64
CA LEU A 336 0.38 10.41 -12.46
C LEU A 336 0.32 8.91 -12.77
N ALA A 337 -0.31 8.53 -13.89
CA ALA A 337 -0.36 7.13 -14.32
C ALA A 337 1.04 6.57 -14.61
N MET A 338 1.87 7.31 -15.38
CA MET A 338 3.25 6.92 -15.65
C MET A 338 4.10 6.82 -14.40
N LEU A 339 3.88 7.72 -13.41
CA LEU A 339 4.58 7.72 -12.13
C LEU A 339 4.22 6.47 -11.32
N SER A 340 2.94 6.11 -11.25
CA SER A 340 2.48 4.91 -10.54
C SER A 340 3.09 3.62 -11.13
N GLU A 341 3.27 3.55 -12.46
CA GLU A 341 3.99 2.45 -13.12
C GLU A 341 5.48 2.43 -12.73
N ALA A 342 6.10 3.60 -12.66
CA ALA A 342 7.52 3.76 -12.33
C ALA A 342 7.85 3.44 -10.87
N GLU A 343 6.94 3.68 -9.90
CA GLU A 343 7.14 3.33 -8.48
C GLU A 343 7.49 1.87 -8.26
N ALA A 344 6.78 0.97 -8.95
CA ALA A 344 7.06 -0.46 -8.87
C ALA A 344 8.42 -0.83 -9.50
N ALA A 345 8.87 -0.06 -10.50
CA ALA A 345 10.17 -0.26 -11.15
C ALA A 345 11.32 0.23 -10.25
N ILE A 346 11.19 1.37 -9.59
CA ILE A 346 12.20 1.91 -8.67
C ILE A 346 12.53 0.91 -7.56
N ARG A 347 11.50 0.34 -6.92
CA ARG A 347 11.69 -0.63 -5.81
C ARG A 347 12.42 -1.91 -6.22
N ARG A 348 12.42 -2.25 -7.51
CA ARG A 348 13.01 -3.49 -8.06
C ARG A 348 14.26 -3.25 -8.89
N SER A 349 14.56 -2.01 -9.24
CA SER A 349 15.68 -1.66 -10.13
C SER A 349 16.97 -1.50 -9.35
N ALA A 350 18.06 -2.03 -9.88
CA ALA A 350 19.41 -1.72 -9.41
C ALA A 350 19.82 -0.26 -9.70
N SER A 351 19.10 0.46 -10.56
CA SER A 351 19.36 1.86 -10.92
C SER A 351 18.09 2.71 -10.85
N ALA A 352 17.74 3.17 -9.65
CA ALA A 352 16.65 4.11 -9.41
C ALA A 352 16.82 5.40 -10.24
N ARG A 353 18.06 5.86 -10.41
CA ARG A 353 18.42 7.03 -11.21
C ARG A 353 17.87 6.94 -12.63
N LEU A 354 18.15 5.84 -13.34
CA LEU A 354 17.71 5.64 -14.73
C LEU A 354 16.19 5.64 -14.86
N VAL A 355 15.48 5.10 -13.86
CA VAL A 355 14.01 5.08 -13.85
C VAL A 355 13.46 6.50 -13.74
N VAL A 356 14.02 7.34 -12.86
CA VAL A 356 13.61 8.74 -12.68
C VAL A 356 13.93 9.57 -13.92
N GLU A 357 15.14 9.47 -14.46
CA GLU A 357 15.52 10.17 -15.69
C GLU A 357 14.59 9.81 -16.85
N THR A 358 14.31 8.52 -17.05
CA THR A 358 13.41 8.05 -18.10
C THR A 358 11.98 8.58 -17.90
N LEU A 359 11.48 8.62 -16.69
CA LEU A 359 10.15 9.15 -16.40
C LEU A 359 10.06 10.64 -16.71
N LEU A 360 11.01 11.44 -16.20
CA LEU A 360 11.04 12.89 -16.45
C LEU A 360 11.20 13.21 -17.94
N LEU A 361 12.03 12.46 -18.68
CA LEU A 361 12.15 12.57 -20.13
C LEU A 361 10.83 12.24 -20.83
N ARG A 362 10.12 11.18 -20.41
CA ARG A 362 8.80 10.85 -20.99
C ARG A 362 7.79 11.98 -20.77
N TRP A 363 7.83 12.67 -19.62
CA TRP A 363 6.96 13.81 -19.34
C TRP A 363 7.30 15.03 -20.20
N THR A 364 8.58 15.34 -20.37
CA THR A 364 8.99 16.48 -21.23
C THR A 364 8.73 16.24 -22.71
N LEU A 365 8.81 14.99 -23.17
CA LEU A 365 8.56 14.57 -24.56
C LEU A 365 7.09 14.26 -24.85
N MET A 366 6.22 14.32 -23.83
CA MET A 366 4.82 13.99 -23.98
C MET A 366 4.11 15.00 -24.88
N ASP A 367 3.41 14.51 -25.91
CA ASP A 367 2.55 15.34 -26.73
C ASP A 367 1.30 15.74 -25.96
N ARG A 368 0.91 17.00 -26.07
CA ARG A 368 -0.30 17.52 -25.43
C ARG A 368 -1.53 16.86 -26.04
N VAL A 369 -2.51 16.54 -25.19
CA VAL A 369 -3.83 16.09 -25.65
C VAL A 369 -4.52 17.28 -26.29
N VAL A 370 -4.56 17.32 -27.61
CA VAL A 370 -5.36 18.31 -28.35
C VAL A 370 -6.74 17.72 -28.55
N GLU A 371 -7.77 18.36 -28.03
CA GLU A 371 -9.15 17.96 -28.34
C GLU A 371 -9.40 18.07 -29.83
N ILE A 372 -9.87 16.99 -30.46
CA ILE A 372 -10.17 16.93 -31.90
C ILE A 372 -11.13 18.06 -32.34
N GLU A 373 -12.02 18.51 -31.43
CA GLU A 373 -12.87 19.68 -31.67
C GLU A 373 -12.11 21.00 -31.86
N GLN A 374 -10.98 21.19 -31.11
CA GLN A 374 -10.15 22.38 -31.30
C GLN A 374 -9.35 22.35 -32.59
N MET A 375 -8.91 21.16 -33.01
CA MET A 375 -8.30 20.97 -34.33
C MET A 375 -9.30 21.26 -35.46
N LEU A 376 -10.54 20.86 -35.32
CA LEU A 376 -11.61 21.11 -36.30
C LEU A 376 -12.04 22.59 -36.35
N LYS A 377 -11.98 23.30 -35.22
CA LYS A 377 -12.29 24.75 -35.14
C LYS A 377 -11.14 25.64 -35.60
N GLY A 378 -9.89 25.15 -35.57
CA GLY A 378 -8.67 25.92 -35.87
C GLY A 378 -8.16 25.82 -37.31
N SER A 379 -8.82 25.08 -38.21
CA SER A 379 -8.38 24.93 -39.60
C SER A 379 -9.32 25.59 -40.61
N PRO A 380 -9.09 26.88 -40.97
CA PRO A 380 -9.86 27.51 -42.05
C PRO A 380 -9.51 26.98 -43.45
N GLN A 381 -8.56 26.06 -43.59
CA GLN A 381 -8.01 25.64 -44.89
C GLN A 381 -8.48 24.27 -45.42
N LEU A 382 -9.25 23.50 -44.66
CA LEU A 382 -9.74 22.19 -45.15
C LEU A 382 -11.04 22.25 -45.95
N SER A 383 -11.68 23.42 -46.07
CA SER A 383 -12.92 23.59 -46.86
C SER A 383 -12.68 23.88 -48.36
N ALA A 384 -11.43 24.02 -48.80
CA ALA A 384 -11.11 24.41 -50.19
C ALA A 384 -10.60 23.26 -51.08
N ILE A 385 -10.41 22.05 -50.56
CA ILE A 385 -9.82 20.93 -51.35
C ILE A 385 -10.86 19.92 -51.86
N SER A 386 -12.14 20.16 -51.61
CA SER A 386 -13.20 19.19 -51.97
C SER A 386 -13.92 19.45 -53.30
N ARG A 387 -13.35 20.26 -54.19
CA ARG A 387 -13.93 20.43 -55.55
C ARG A 387 -12.83 20.65 -56.57
N GLN A 388 -12.11 19.60 -56.96
CA GLN A 388 -11.53 19.44 -58.32
C GLN A 388 -10.88 18.05 -58.43
N SER A 389 -11.61 17.10 -58.97
CA SER A 389 -11.03 15.88 -59.55
C SER A 389 -10.70 16.14 -61.01
N PRO A 390 -9.47 16.02 -61.42
CA PRO A 390 -9.15 15.71 -62.82
C PRO A 390 -8.93 14.19 -62.92
N ALA A 391 -9.64 13.60 -63.84
CA ALA A 391 -9.42 12.24 -64.30
C ALA A 391 -8.00 12.08 -64.89
N VAL A 392 -7.23 11.15 -64.32
CA VAL A 392 -5.95 10.70 -64.88
C VAL A 392 -6.05 9.22 -65.19
N GLN A 393 -5.80 8.91 -66.45
CA GLN A 393 -5.72 7.58 -67.05
C GLN A 393 -4.57 6.73 -66.51
N PRO A 394 -4.65 5.40 -66.55
CA PRO A 394 -3.67 4.52 -65.90
C PRO A 394 -2.40 4.39 -66.81
N SER A 395 -1.26 4.77 -66.24
CA SER A 395 0.05 4.45 -66.85
C SER A 395 0.74 3.37 -65.99
N SER A 396 1.06 2.31 -66.67
CA SER A 396 1.75 1.13 -66.26
C SER A 396 3.20 1.40 -65.80
N ARG A 397 3.56 1.08 -64.54
CA ARG A 397 4.92 0.74 -64.13
C ARG A 397 4.91 -0.29 -63.01
N PRO A 398 5.87 -1.23 -62.94
CA PRO A 398 5.76 -2.46 -62.16
C PRO A 398 6.01 -2.23 -60.67
N ALA A 399 5.15 -2.82 -59.88
CA ALA A 399 5.24 -2.86 -58.43
C ALA A 399 6.37 -3.79 -57.96
N VAL A 400 7.28 -3.25 -57.16
CA VAL A 400 8.22 -4.04 -56.35
C VAL A 400 7.42 -4.69 -55.20
N ALA A 401 7.43 -6.02 -55.21
CA ALA A 401 6.73 -6.83 -54.23
C ALA A 401 7.28 -6.64 -52.81
N ARG A 402 6.44 -6.18 -51.87
CA ARG A 402 6.64 -6.43 -50.44
C ARG A 402 6.27 -7.88 -50.14
N PRO A 403 7.01 -8.60 -49.31
CA PRO A 403 6.62 -9.95 -48.91
C PRO A 403 5.32 -9.90 -48.14
N GLN A 404 4.29 -10.50 -48.68
CA GLN A 404 3.02 -10.77 -48.03
C GLN A 404 3.25 -11.94 -47.05
N SER A 405 2.95 -11.74 -45.77
CA SER A 405 2.74 -12.82 -44.83
C SER A 405 1.61 -13.71 -45.35
N PRO A 406 1.71 -15.04 -45.28
CA PRO A 406 0.69 -15.93 -45.78
C PRO A 406 -0.61 -15.77 -45.00
N THR A 407 -1.67 -15.38 -45.69
CA THR A 407 -3.04 -15.50 -45.19
C THR A 407 -3.33 -16.96 -44.88
N PRO A 408 -3.76 -17.32 -43.69
CA PRO A 408 -4.11 -18.71 -43.35
C PRO A 408 -5.36 -19.11 -44.15
N ASN A 409 -5.21 -20.16 -44.94
CA ASN A 409 -6.33 -20.85 -45.59
C ASN A 409 -7.24 -21.41 -44.49
N PRO A 410 -8.57 -21.21 -44.49
CA PRO A 410 -9.45 -21.73 -43.44
C PRO A 410 -9.41 -23.26 -43.45
N GLN A 411 -8.77 -23.83 -42.44
CA GLN A 411 -8.82 -25.26 -42.18
C GLN A 411 -10.04 -25.56 -41.30
N PRO A 412 -10.85 -26.57 -41.63
CA PRO A 412 -12.01 -26.94 -40.81
C PRO A 412 -11.55 -27.39 -39.42
N LEU A 413 -12.33 -26.99 -38.39
CA LEU A 413 -12.04 -27.35 -37.01
C LEU A 413 -12.15 -28.88 -36.83
N SER A 414 -11.02 -29.54 -36.65
CA SER A 414 -10.91 -30.95 -36.30
C SER A 414 -9.88 -31.14 -35.19
N LEU A 415 -9.92 -32.27 -34.50
CA LEU A 415 -8.96 -32.57 -33.43
C LEU A 415 -7.52 -32.61 -33.97
N GLU A 416 -7.30 -33.08 -35.18
CA GLU A 416 -5.97 -33.12 -35.82
C GLU A 416 -5.44 -31.75 -36.15
N THR A 417 -6.28 -30.88 -36.76
CA THR A 417 -5.91 -29.49 -37.08
C THR A 417 -5.70 -28.66 -35.81
N LEU A 418 -6.48 -28.90 -34.76
CA LEU A 418 -6.31 -28.25 -33.47
C LEU A 418 -4.99 -28.66 -32.79
N ARG A 419 -4.65 -29.96 -32.78
CA ARG A 419 -3.38 -30.45 -32.23
C ARG A 419 -2.16 -29.92 -32.99
N ALA A 420 -2.25 -29.86 -34.28
CA ALA A 420 -1.17 -29.30 -35.12
C ALA A 420 -0.95 -27.80 -34.87
N ALA A 421 -2.03 -27.04 -34.62
CA ALA A 421 -1.97 -25.60 -34.35
C ALA A 421 -1.74 -25.28 -32.85
N TRP A 422 -1.76 -26.29 -31.95
CA TRP A 422 -1.70 -26.07 -30.50
C TRP A 422 -0.45 -25.33 -30.03
N PRO A 423 0.78 -25.62 -30.54
CA PRO A 423 1.97 -24.85 -30.18
C PRO A 423 1.87 -23.36 -30.51
N ASP A 424 1.30 -23.01 -31.69
CA ASP A 424 1.10 -21.63 -32.12
C ASP A 424 0.07 -20.92 -31.22
N ILE A 425 -0.98 -21.62 -30.82
CA ILE A 425 -2.02 -21.11 -29.90
C ILE A 425 -1.43 -20.84 -28.51
N LEU A 426 -0.56 -21.72 -28.02
CA LEU A 426 0.16 -21.49 -26.75
C LEU A 426 1.08 -20.28 -26.83
N ALA A 427 1.80 -20.09 -27.93
CA ALA A 427 2.64 -18.92 -28.15
C ALA A 427 1.82 -17.64 -28.17
N ALA A 428 0.73 -17.59 -28.93
CA ALA A 428 -0.18 -16.44 -29.00
C ALA A 428 -0.87 -16.13 -27.66
N ALA A 429 -1.23 -17.15 -26.88
CA ALA A 429 -1.76 -16.99 -25.53
C ALA A 429 -0.69 -16.42 -24.57
N GLY A 430 0.57 -16.83 -24.72
CA GLY A 430 1.70 -16.33 -23.96
C GLY A 430 2.03 -14.86 -24.24
N GLU A 431 1.92 -14.44 -25.51
CA GLU A 431 2.07 -13.03 -25.92
C GLU A 431 0.96 -12.14 -25.36
N ARG A 432 -0.28 -12.63 -25.31
CA ARG A 432 -1.42 -11.88 -24.77
C ARG A 432 -1.39 -11.79 -23.24
N SER A 433 -0.99 -12.88 -22.56
CA SER A 433 -0.81 -12.96 -21.12
C SER A 433 0.10 -14.13 -20.74
N ARG A 434 1.20 -13.85 -20.04
CA ARG A 434 2.14 -14.88 -19.56
C ARG A 434 1.44 -15.93 -18.67
N LEU A 435 0.46 -15.49 -17.86
CA LEU A 435 -0.31 -16.34 -16.98
C LEU A 435 -1.28 -17.26 -17.77
N LEU A 436 -1.89 -16.75 -18.84
CA LEU A 436 -2.77 -17.51 -19.73
C LEU A 436 -1.98 -18.57 -20.50
N GLY A 437 -0.81 -18.23 -21.03
CA GLY A 437 0.07 -19.18 -21.70
C GLY A 437 0.52 -20.33 -20.79
N GLN A 438 0.91 -20.02 -19.54
CA GLN A 438 1.28 -21.03 -18.54
C GLN A 438 0.09 -21.91 -18.14
N ALA A 439 -1.10 -21.34 -18.01
CA ALA A 439 -2.31 -22.05 -17.64
C ALA A 439 -2.80 -22.97 -18.78
N LEU A 440 -2.72 -22.53 -20.04
CA LEU A 440 -3.05 -23.35 -21.21
C LEU A 440 -2.01 -24.44 -21.48
N ALA A 441 -0.75 -24.24 -21.14
CA ALA A 441 0.31 -25.24 -21.35
C ALA A 441 0.11 -26.53 -20.56
N VAL A 442 -0.70 -26.51 -19.49
CA VAL A 442 -1.05 -27.69 -18.70
C VAL A 442 -2.32 -28.39 -19.19
N THR A 443 -2.94 -27.88 -20.25
CA THR A 443 -4.13 -28.49 -20.85
C THR A 443 -3.80 -29.16 -22.18
N THR A 444 -4.53 -30.21 -22.50
CA THR A 444 -4.40 -30.91 -23.77
C THR A 444 -5.75 -31.00 -24.51
N PRO A 445 -5.79 -30.74 -25.83
CA PRO A 445 -7.02 -30.88 -26.61
C PRO A 445 -7.40 -32.35 -26.80
N VAL A 446 -8.60 -32.73 -26.30
CA VAL A 446 -9.10 -34.11 -26.31
C VAL A 446 -10.16 -34.31 -27.39
N ALA A 447 -10.99 -33.32 -27.65
CA ALA A 447 -12.02 -33.40 -28.69
C ALA A 447 -12.25 -32.00 -29.31
N ALA A 448 -12.57 -31.99 -30.59
CA ALA A 448 -13.01 -30.83 -31.33
C ALA A 448 -14.06 -31.25 -32.35
N ALA A 449 -15.32 -30.87 -32.16
CA ALA A 449 -16.42 -31.14 -33.07
C ALA A 449 -17.56 -30.12 -32.88
N GLY A 450 -18.16 -29.67 -34.00
CA GLY A 450 -19.38 -28.86 -33.98
C GLY A 450 -19.22 -27.48 -33.28
N GLY A 451 -18.02 -26.89 -33.32
CA GLY A 451 -17.76 -25.61 -32.63
C GLY A 451 -17.45 -25.74 -31.15
N GLU A 452 -17.40 -26.96 -30.59
CA GLU A 452 -16.98 -27.20 -29.21
C GLU A 452 -15.58 -27.85 -29.16
N ILE A 453 -14.71 -27.28 -28.32
CA ILE A 453 -13.38 -27.82 -28.00
C ILE A 453 -13.35 -28.27 -26.56
N ARG A 454 -12.93 -29.50 -26.32
CA ARG A 454 -12.74 -30.07 -24.99
C ARG A 454 -11.25 -30.10 -24.66
N LEU A 455 -10.86 -29.44 -23.57
CA LEU A 455 -9.50 -29.44 -23.05
C LEU A 455 -9.49 -30.29 -21.76
N SER A 456 -8.60 -31.27 -21.67
CA SER A 456 -8.35 -32.06 -20.47
C SER A 456 -7.19 -31.47 -19.69
N ALA A 457 -7.30 -31.48 -18.34
CA ALA A 457 -6.23 -31.11 -17.42
C ALA A 457 -6.18 -32.08 -16.24
N GLY A 458 -4.97 -32.43 -15.76
CA GLY A 458 -4.77 -33.30 -14.61
C GLY A 458 -5.18 -32.65 -13.29
N GLY A 459 -5.86 -33.37 -12.40
CA GLY A 459 -6.40 -32.86 -11.13
C GLY A 459 -5.38 -32.25 -10.15
N ASP A 460 -4.09 -32.56 -10.31
CA ASP A 460 -3.00 -32.03 -9.45
C ASP A 460 -2.70 -30.54 -9.64
N GLN A 461 -3.33 -29.87 -10.62
CA GLN A 461 -3.02 -28.50 -11.02
C GLN A 461 -4.20 -27.52 -10.84
N GLY A 462 -4.98 -27.70 -9.80
CA GLY A 462 -6.23 -26.98 -9.54
C GLY A 462 -6.14 -25.45 -9.66
N MET A 463 -5.03 -24.83 -9.25
CA MET A 463 -4.84 -23.37 -9.32
C MET A 463 -4.67 -22.86 -10.76
N LEU A 464 -4.02 -23.62 -11.64
CA LEU A 464 -3.83 -23.28 -13.05
C LEU A 464 -5.12 -23.53 -13.85
N ILE A 465 -5.86 -24.59 -13.53
CA ILE A 465 -7.18 -24.91 -14.10
C ILE A 465 -8.18 -23.78 -13.81
N GLU A 466 -8.19 -23.25 -12.58
CA GLU A 466 -9.02 -22.11 -12.19
C GLU A 466 -8.60 -20.84 -12.95
N GLY A 467 -7.32 -20.68 -13.26
CA GLY A 467 -6.81 -19.59 -14.12
C GLY A 467 -7.37 -19.65 -15.54
N VAL A 468 -7.41 -20.83 -16.16
CA VAL A 468 -8.04 -21.03 -17.49
C VAL A 468 -9.54 -20.78 -17.43
N ARG A 469 -10.23 -21.27 -16.38
CA ARG A 469 -11.67 -21.07 -16.18
C ARG A 469 -12.07 -19.59 -16.09
N ARG A 470 -11.26 -18.78 -15.40
CA ARG A 470 -11.50 -17.32 -15.29
C ARG A 470 -11.28 -16.57 -16.60
N GLN A 471 -10.43 -17.09 -17.48
CA GLN A 471 -10.07 -16.44 -18.75
C GLN A 471 -10.59 -17.21 -19.97
N ILE A 472 -11.63 -18.05 -19.79
CA ILE A 472 -12.15 -18.93 -20.85
C ILE A 472 -12.59 -18.14 -22.08
N GLY A 473 -13.17 -16.95 -21.90
CA GLY A 473 -13.57 -16.09 -23.00
C GLY A 473 -12.39 -15.61 -23.87
N ALA A 474 -11.23 -15.34 -23.26
CA ALA A 474 -10.02 -14.95 -24.00
C ALA A 474 -9.44 -16.14 -24.80
N VAL A 475 -9.61 -17.37 -24.31
CA VAL A 475 -9.23 -18.59 -25.02
C VAL A 475 -10.17 -18.85 -26.21
N GLU A 476 -11.48 -18.68 -26.00
CA GLU A 476 -12.50 -18.78 -27.04
C GLU A 476 -12.28 -17.75 -28.18
N GLU A 477 -11.93 -16.52 -27.83
CA GLU A 477 -11.58 -15.49 -28.82
C GLU A 477 -10.35 -15.86 -29.66
N LEU A 478 -9.26 -16.36 -29.02
CA LEU A 478 -8.04 -16.78 -29.72
C LEU A 478 -8.32 -17.95 -30.68
N LEU A 479 -9.09 -18.94 -30.24
CA LEU A 479 -9.45 -20.10 -31.04
C LEU A 479 -10.41 -19.70 -32.19
N SER A 480 -11.40 -18.86 -31.91
CA SER A 480 -12.34 -18.36 -32.93
C SER A 480 -11.64 -17.53 -34.00
N ALA A 481 -10.66 -16.71 -33.63
CA ALA A 481 -9.86 -15.94 -34.57
C ALA A 481 -8.95 -16.82 -35.45
N ARG A 482 -8.45 -17.97 -34.89
CA ARG A 482 -7.55 -18.88 -35.64
C ARG A 482 -8.29 -19.76 -36.62
N PHE A 483 -9.50 -20.22 -36.26
CA PHE A 483 -10.29 -21.16 -37.09
C PHE A 483 -11.41 -20.48 -37.88
N LEU A 484 -11.63 -19.15 -37.71
CA LEU A 484 -12.67 -18.36 -38.37
C LEU A 484 -14.11 -18.88 -38.12
N GLU A 485 -14.31 -19.63 -37.03
CA GLU A 485 -15.60 -20.16 -36.58
C GLU A 485 -15.80 -19.86 -35.10
N PRO A 486 -17.02 -19.59 -34.62
CA PRO A 486 -17.27 -19.39 -33.21
C PRO A 486 -17.01 -20.69 -32.44
N VAL A 487 -16.11 -20.65 -31.46
CA VAL A 487 -15.67 -21.81 -30.70
C VAL A 487 -16.05 -21.65 -29.24
N LYS A 488 -16.60 -22.71 -28.62
CA LYS A 488 -16.80 -22.84 -27.17
C LYS A 488 -15.82 -23.82 -26.56
N VAL A 489 -15.26 -23.46 -25.40
CA VAL A 489 -14.26 -24.29 -24.70
C VAL A 489 -14.86 -24.92 -23.45
N LEU A 490 -14.77 -26.25 -23.35
CA LEU A 490 -15.15 -27.02 -22.19
C LEU A 490 -13.91 -27.63 -21.52
N LEU A 491 -13.69 -27.31 -20.24
CA LEU A 491 -12.62 -27.90 -19.44
C LEU A 491 -13.12 -29.17 -18.76
N VAL A 492 -12.46 -30.28 -19.05
CA VAL A 492 -12.69 -31.60 -18.44
C VAL A 492 -11.53 -31.88 -17.49
N VAL A 493 -11.81 -31.98 -16.20
CA VAL A 493 -10.80 -32.40 -15.19
C VAL A 493 -10.86 -33.89 -15.12
N GLU A 494 -9.78 -34.59 -15.45
CA GLU A 494 -9.69 -36.02 -15.29
C GLU A 494 -9.37 -36.33 -13.82
N ASP A 495 -10.35 -36.87 -13.09
CA ASP A 495 -10.12 -37.48 -11.78
C ASP A 495 -9.28 -38.75 -11.93
N ARG A 496 -8.24 -38.85 -11.12
CA ARG A 496 -7.35 -39.98 -11.08
C ARG A 496 -8.14 -41.23 -10.63
N PRO A 497 -8.00 -42.40 -11.27
CA PRO A 497 -8.62 -43.62 -10.76
C PRO A 497 -8.10 -43.93 -9.35
N GLU A 498 -9.01 -44.31 -8.44
CA GLU A 498 -8.78 -44.54 -7.00
C GLU A 498 -7.77 -45.67 -6.66
N ASP A 499 -7.22 -46.37 -7.62
CA ASP A 499 -6.37 -47.55 -7.40
C ASP A 499 -4.85 -47.34 -7.62
N ALA A 500 -4.32 -46.13 -7.61
CA ALA A 500 -2.88 -45.94 -7.65
C ALA A 500 -2.33 -45.65 -6.23
N PRO A 501 -1.33 -46.44 -5.73
CA PRO A 501 -0.79 -46.23 -4.39
C PRO A 501 -0.23 -44.81 -4.25
N ALA A 502 -0.69 -44.09 -3.23
CA ALA A 502 -0.24 -42.74 -2.89
C ALA A 502 1.27 -42.77 -2.60
N ARG A 503 2.07 -42.10 -3.42
CA ARG A 503 3.45 -41.76 -3.04
C ARG A 503 3.36 -40.80 -1.86
N PRO A 504 4.02 -41.09 -0.73
CA PRO A 504 4.03 -40.17 0.40
C PRO A 504 4.63 -38.83 -0.04
N PRO A 505 4.11 -37.71 0.44
CA PRO A 505 4.69 -36.40 0.12
C PRO A 505 6.14 -36.41 0.59
N LYS A 506 7.09 -36.17 -0.33
CA LYS A 506 8.49 -35.93 0.02
C LYS A 506 8.49 -34.71 0.92
N ARG A 507 8.78 -34.88 2.20
CA ARG A 507 9.10 -33.77 3.10
C ARG A 507 10.33 -33.10 2.52
N MET A 508 10.16 -31.92 1.93
CA MET A 508 11.25 -31.10 1.46
C MET A 508 11.94 -30.51 2.71
N THR A 509 13.02 -31.13 3.11
CA THR A 509 13.91 -30.56 4.11
C THR A 509 14.73 -29.45 3.46
N SER A 510 15.18 -28.47 4.25
CA SER A 510 16.03 -27.38 3.77
C SER A 510 17.27 -27.86 3.02
N GLU A 511 17.78 -29.05 3.37
CA GLU A 511 18.91 -29.70 2.71
C GLU A 511 18.59 -30.17 1.29
N VAL A 512 17.40 -30.71 1.04
CA VAL A 512 16.95 -31.15 -0.30
C VAL A 512 16.75 -29.94 -1.22
N LEU A 513 16.19 -28.86 -0.72
CA LEU A 513 16.05 -27.61 -1.48
C LEU A 513 17.41 -26.99 -1.83
N ARG A 514 18.35 -27.04 -0.89
CA ARG A 514 19.74 -26.58 -1.11
C ARG A 514 20.44 -27.42 -2.18
N ALA A 515 20.32 -28.74 -2.13
CA ALA A 515 20.92 -29.65 -3.11
C ALA A 515 20.32 -29.45 -4.52
N GLU A 516 18.98 -29.30 -4.66
CA GLU A 516 18.35 -29.02 -5.95
C GLU A 516 18.75 -27.65 -6.52
N ARG A 517 18.96 -26.64 -5.65
CA ARG A 517 19.39 -25.30 -6.07
C ARG A 517 20.84 -25.31 -6.57
N LEU A 518 21.73 -26.01 -5.87
CA LEU A 518 23.12 -26.21 -6.28
C LEU A 518 23.21 -26.98 -7.62
N GLU A 519 22.42 -28.02 -7.80
CA GLU A 519 22.36 -28.77 -9.06
C GLU A 519 21.85 -27.91 -10.22
N ARG A 520 20.91 -26.99 -9.96
CA ARG A 520 20.42 -26.03 -10.97
C ARG A 520 21.50 -25.02 -11.36
N ILE A 521 22.26 -24.50 -10.40
CA ILE A 521 23.37 -23.56 -10.65
C ILE A 521 24.45 -24.24 -11.48
N ARG A 522 24.82 -25.48 -11.16
CA ARG A 522 25.78 -26.30 -11.92
C ARG A 522 25.34 -26.55 -13.37
N ARG A 523 24.04 -26.75 -13.60
CA ARG A 523 23.49 -26.91 -14.98
C ARG A 523 23.47 -25.61 -15.78
N MET A 524 23.36 -24.46 -15.11
CA MET A 524 23.31 -23.15 -15.78
C MET A 524 24.70 -22.67 -16.18
N ASP A 525 25.75 -23.03 -15.47
CA ASP A 525 27.13 -22.64 -15.79
C ASP A 525 28.10 -23.80 -15.55
N PRO A 526 28.42 -24.59 -16.59
CA PRO A 526 29.38 -25.70 -16.52
C PRO A 526 30.81 -25.29 -16.10
N ALA A 527 31.17 -24.00 -16.23
CA ALA A 527 32.47 -23.50 -15.83
C ALA A 527 32.64 -23.52 -14.31
N LEU A 528 31.55 -23.44 -13.54
CA LEU A 528 31.57 -23.51 -12.08
C LEU A 528 32.02 -24.89 -11.56
N ASP A 529 31.61 -25.97 -12.25
CA ASP A 529 32.04 -27.34 -11.87
C ASP A 529 33.55 -27.54 -12.13
N THR A 530 34.05 -26.98 -13.23
CA THR A 530 35.49 -27.05 -13.55
C THR A 530 36.30 -26.23 -12.55
N ALA A 531 35.85 -25.02 -12.20
CA ALA A 531 36.54 -24.17 -11.23
C ALA A 531 36.49 -24.77 -9.80
N ALA A 532 35.40 -25.38 -9.38
CA ALA A 532 35.28 -26.04 -8.09
C ALA A 532 36.24 -27.25 -7.97
N ASN A 533 36.37 -28.03 -9.05
CA ASN A 533 37.24 -29.20 -9.06
C ASN A 533 38.74 -28.84 -9.20
N GLU A 534 39.09 -27.77 -9.95
CA GLU A 534 40.48 -27.36 -10.15
C GLU A 534 41.04 -26.56 -8.98
N LEU A 535 40.19 -25.85 -8.23
CA LEU A 535 40.58 -24.96 -7.13
C LEU A 535 40.26 -25.52 -5.74
N ASP A 536 39.72 -26.74 -5.66
CA ASP A 536 39.26 -27.40 -4.42
C ASP A 536 38.34 -26.52 -3.58
N LEU A 537 37.36 -25.84 -4.27
CA LEU A 537 36.43 -24.93 -3.66
C LEU A 537 35.03 -25.57 -3.48
N GLU A 538 34.44 -25.38 -2.32
CA GLU A 538 33.03 -25.71 -2.10
C GLU A 538 32.12 -24.53 -2.51
N ILE A 539 31.08 -24.82 -3.35
CA ILE A 539 30.07 -23.84 -3.68
C ILE A 539 29.09 -23.72 -2.50
N VAL A 540 29.17 -22.60 -1.77
CA VAL A 540 28.32 -22.30 -0.62
C VAL A 540 27.17 -21.38 -1.06
N ASP A 541 25.93 -21.77 -0.77
CA ASP A 541 24.74 -20.93 -0.94
C ASP A 541 24.52 -20.12 0.36
N GLU A 542 24.89 -18.85 0.35
CA GLU A 542 24.58 -17.88 1.43
C GLU A 542 23.17 -17.34 1.24
N GLY A 543 22.15 -18.12 1.47
CA GLY A 543 20.72 -18.03 1.48
C GLY A 543 19.93 -16.81 1.13
#